data_46e9b736f107cc9235527dd77dfa585b
#
_entry.id   46e9b736f107cc9235527dd77dfa585b
#
_cell.length_a   1.000
_cell.length_b   1.000
_cell.length_c   1.000
_cell.angle_alpha   90.00
_cell.angle_beta   90.00
_cell.angle_gamma   90.00
#
_symmetry.space_group_name_H-M   'P 1'
#
loop_
_entity.id
_entity.type
_entity.pdbx_description
1 polymer ?
#
loop_
_entity_poly.entity_id
_entity_poly.type
_entity_poly.pdbx_seq_one_letter_code
_entity_poly.pdbx_strand_id
1 'polypeptide(L)'
;MSTLVKGFLKAQGRDFVNGDGEKILLRGVGLGNWLLPEGYMWTFRSTRADRPRRIEAFITELTGEEYARKFWKEFGEGYITEYDIKAIADEGFNHIRIPMNWRGLMKEGPGIRFIEEGFVLIDKCLDLCEKYNLYAFLDLHGAPGGQTGANIDDSIDDKPRLFMDQDNYDKCIALWVEIAKRYKDRYIVGGYDLLNEPIRMPSEHGNIDHYVGNLIRFYTDCIREIRVVDKKHMFTLEGHHWSTKLDIFTHLYDENMCIHFHRYWDAPDAAWIKSYIEASKRLNVPLWLGETGENSLEWFTTAFFMFDQHNISWNFWPWKKMDTLTSPCSINKPEKFQLVINYLNGEQHPGFEQSQEIFDEYLRNMYSENCTYHSIIPRQLLREKGCFVPAISYDTLPGIGKSFSGVWKYENEIAYRKDDNMRFVDKPAERKGNERKPQRGDNPWNKYNLMLTVGEWADYTVRTRGEKVNASVLVSAFALGSVIEIFVDDKHVDTVHVTDGAGFYKQAICNLDGACYENTVRIKVCSGAVVLDTVYFD
;
A
#
# COMPACT_ATOMS: atom_id res chain seq x y z
N MET A 1 19.65 13.20 -8.05
CA MET A 1 19.05 13.64 -6.78
C MET A 1 19.83 13.05 -5.63
N SER A 2 20.12 13.81 -4.56
CA SER A 2 20.69 13.21 -3.35
C SER A 2 19.58 12.34 -2.72
N THR A 3 19.87 11.07 -2.46
CA THR A 3 18.89 10.19 -1.79
C THR A 3 18.68 10.66 -0.35
N LEU A 4 17.42 10.64 0.11
CA LEU A 4 17.07 10.88 1.52
C LEU A 4 17.25 9.62 2.40
N VAL A 5 17.54 8.46 1.79
CA VAL A 5 17.83 7.22 2.54
C VAL A 5 19.27 7.28 3.04
N LYS A 6 19.44 7.67 4.30
CA LYS A 6 20.75 7.87 4.96
C LYS A 6 20.66 7.60 6.44
N GLY A 7 21.56 6.77 6.96
CA GLY A 7 21.63 6.47 8.39
C GLY A 7 20.32 5.94 8.98
N PHE A 8 20.25 5.86 10.29
CA PHE A 8 19.08 5.29 10.99
C PHE A 8 17.87 6.22 10.92
N LEU A 9 16.74 5.65 10.55
CA LEU A 9 15.45 6.34 10.55
C LEU A 9 14.98 6.62 11.99
N LYS A 10 14.41 7.82 12.20
CA LYS A 10 13.94 8.25 13.53
C LYS A 10 12.59 8.96 13.44
N ALA A 11 11.85 8.88 14.54
CA ALA A 11 10.72 9.76 14.79
C ALA A 11 11.21 11.09 15.38
N GLN A 12 10.78 12.21 14.79
CA GLN A 12 11.00 13.54 15.33
C GLN A 12 9.67 14.29 15.34
N GLY A 13 8.98 14.25 16.47
CA GLY A 13 7.61 14.68 16.52
C GLY A 13 6.77 13.84 15.55
N ARG A 14 6.01 14.49 14.69
CA ARG A 14 5.15 13.83 13.70
C ARG A 14 5.82 13.55 12.36
N ASP A 15 7.12 13.74 12.26
CA ASP A 15 7.90 13.51 11.05
C ASP A 15 8.81 12.28 11.19
N PHE A 16 8.98 11.54 10.10
CA PHE A 16 10.12 10.68 9.93
C PHE A 16 11.32 11.53 9.51
N VAL A 17 12.48 11.28 10.11
CA VAL A 17 13.74 11.90 9.71
C VAL A 17 14.81 10.84 9.47
N ASN A 18 15.68 11.09 8.49
CA ASN A 18 16.83 10.24 8.22
C ASN A 18 17.97 10.46 9.22
N GLY A 19 19.09 9.75 9.04
CA GLY A 19 20.23 9.86 9.95
C GLY A 19 20.87 11.25 10.03
N ASP A 20 20.67 12.09 9.01
CA ASP A 20 21.15 13.48 8.98
C ASP A 20 20.13 14.47 9.59
N GLY A 21 18.96 13.98 10.05
CA GLY A 21 17.88 14.80 10.59
C GLY A 21 17.01 15.47 9.51
N GLU A 22 17.16 15.08 8.24
CA GLU A 22 16.32 15.59 7.16
C GLU A 22 14.99 14.87 7.16
N LYS A 23 13.90 15.64 7.01
CA LYS A 23 12.55 15.06 6.88
C LYS A 23 12.44 14.18 5.65
N ILE A 24 11.87 13.00 5.83
CA ILE A 24 11.58 12.05 4.76
C ILE A 24 10.11 11.62 4.82
N LEU A 25 9.43 11.63 3.69
CA LEU A 25 8.15 10.97 3.52
C LEU A 25 8.40 9.61 2.88
N LEU A 26 8.03 8.55 3.59
CA LEU A 26 8.24 7.18 3.14
C LEU A 26 7.13 6.81 2.15
N ARG A 27 7.52 6.43 0.94
CA ARG A 27 6.66 5.92 -0.13
C ARG A 27 7.23 4.60 -0.61
N GLY A 28 6.52 3.52 -0.40
CA GLY A 28 7.07 2.20 -0.70
C GLY A 28 6.05 1.15 -1.05
N VAL A 29 6.54 -0.09 -1.12
CA VAL A 29 5.75 -1.25 -1.52
C VAL A 29 6.02 -2.45 -0.62
N GLY A 30 4.98 -3.27 -0.39
CA GLY A 30 5.08 -4.54 0.33
C GLY A 30 5.50 -5.68 -0.59
N LEU A 31 6.47 -6.48 -0.15
CA LEU A 31 6.92 -7.69 -0.84
C LEU A 31 6.03 -8.89 -0.45
N GLY A 32 4.71 -8.73 -0.58
CA GLY A 32 3.73 -9.76 -0.25
C GLY A 32 3.93 -11.05 -1.04
N ASN A 33 3.45 -12.16 -0.47
CA ASN A 33 3.54 -13.50 -1.02
C ASN A 33 4.94 -14.14 -1.05
N TRP A 34 5.99 -13.40 -0.74
CA TRP A 34 7.37 -13.92 -0.82
C TRP A 34 7.72 -14.84 0.36
N LEU A 35 7.96 -14.28 1.56
CA LEU A 35 8.32 -15.08 2.75
C LEU A 35 7.09 -15.47 3.59
N LEU A 36 5.90 -15.03 3.19
CA LEU A 36 4.61 -15.46 3.71
C LEU A 36 3.60 -15.54 2.55
N PRO A 37 3.44 -16.72 1.92
CA PRO A 37 2.44 -16.93 0.87
C PRO A 37 1.01 -16.83 1.40
N GLU A 38 0.16 -16.10 0.68
CA GLU A 38 -1.27 -15.99 0.96
C GLU A 38 -2.11 -16.53 -0.19
N GLY A 39 -3.11 -17.35 0.10
CA GLY A 39 -3.86 -18.09 -0.91
C GLY A 39 -4.47 -17.23 -2.00
N TYR A 40 -5.00 -16.04 -1.66
CA TYR A 40 -5.62 -15.17 -2.65
C TYR A 40 -4.61 -14.63 -3.69
N MET A 41 -3.33 -14.53 -3.34
CA MET A 41 -2.26 -14.11 -4.26
C MET A 41 -1.92 -15.19 -5.29
N TRP A 42 -2.34 -16.42 -5.04
CA TRP A 42 -2.29 -17.58 -5.94
C TRP A 42 -3.62 -17.83 -6.64
N THR A 43 -4.59 -16.93 -6.51
CA THR A 43 -5.98 -17.12 -6.93
C THR A 43 -6.71 -18.28 -6.22
N PHE A 44 -6.16 -18.79 -5.14
CA PHE A 44 -6.82 -19.81 -4.31
C PHE A 44 -7.92 -19.15 -3.46
N ARG A 45 -9.15 -19.64 -3.62
CA ARG A 45 -10.33 -19.13 -2.89
C ARG A 45 -10.94 -20.24 -2.04
N SER A 46 -10.08 -20.91 -1.26
CA SER A 46 -10.47 -22.04 -0.43
C SER A 46 -9.66 -22.05 0.85
N THR A 47 -10.30 -22.39 1.96
CA THR A 47 -9.62 -22.57 3.26
C THR A 47 -8.59 -23.70 3.24
N ARG A 48 -8.64 -24.58 2.23
CA ARG A 48 -7.68 -25.68 2.04
C ARG A 48 -6.27 -25.18 1.66
N ALA A 49 -6.15 -23.96 1.10
CA ALA A 49 -4.89 -23.36 0.68
C ALA A 49 -4.90 -21.83 0.86
N ASP A 50 -5.28 -21.35 2.03
CA ASP A 50 -5.46 -19.92 2.34
C ASP A 50 -4.24 -19.26 2.99
N ARG A 51 -3.31 -20.06 3.56
CA ARG A 51 -2.15 -19.59 4.33
C ARG A 51 -0.92 -20.46 4.09
N PRO A 52 0.30 -20.03 4.47
CA PRO A 52 1.55 -20.71 4.12
C PRO A 52 1.52 -22.22 4.35
N ARG A 53 1.26 -22.70 5.57
CA ARG A 53 1.27 -24.13 5.89
C ARG A 53 0.28 -24.96 5.10
N ARG A 54 -0.87 -24.39 4.76
CA ARG A 54 -1.90 -25.06 3.95
C ARG A 54 -1.55 -25.05 2.47
N ILE A 55 -0.96 -23.98 1.96
CA ILE A 55 -0.45 -23.88 0.59
C ILE A 55 0.71 -24.89 0.40
N GLU A 56 1.64 -24.93 1.37
CA GLU A 56 2.75 -25.89 1.37
C GLU A 56 2.25 -27.33 1.34
N ALA A 57 1.29 -27.67 2.20
CA ALA A 57 0.67 -29.01 2.22
C ALA A 57 -0.05 -29.33 0.92
N PHE A 58 -0.79 -28.38 0.35
CA PHE A 58 -1.52 -28.52 -0.89
C PHE A 58 -0.59 -28.74 -2.10
N ILE A 59 0.50 -27.99 -2.20
CA ILE A 59 1.52 -28.18 -3.24
C ILE A 59 2.22 -29.53 -3.05
N THR A 60 2.52 -29.92 -1.81
CA THR A 60 3.10 -31.25 -1.52
C THR A 60 2.17 -32.38 -1.95
N GLU A 61 0.87 -32.27 -1.70
CA GLU A 61 -0.14 -33.21 -2.13
C GLU A 61 -0.19 -33.32 -3.66
N LEU A 62 -0.10 -32.22 -4.38
CA LEU A 62 -0.14 -32.16 -5.84
C LEU A 62 1.13 -32.70 -6.51
N THR A 63 2.31 -32.49 -5.90
CA THR A 63 3.59 -32.67 -6.61
C THR A 63 4.53 -33.70 -5.99
N GLY A 64 4.24 -34.13 -4.76
CA GLY A 64 5.11 -35.01 -3.95
C GLY A 64 6.15 -34.21 -3.16
N GLU A 65 6.64 -34.82 -2.05
CA GLU A 65 7.53 -34.14 -1.07
C GLU A 65 8.85 -33.68 -1.66
N GLU A 66 9.48 -34.47 -2.52
CA GLU A 66 10.80 -34.13 -3.09
C GLU A 66 10.71 -32.91 -4.00
N TYR A 67 9.71 -32.89 -4.87
CA TYR A 67 9.46 -31.74 -5.76
C TYR A 67 9.08 -30.49 -4.95
N ALA A 68 8.17 -30.62 -3.98
CA ALA A 68 7.71 -29.49 -3.17
C ALA A 68 8.87 -28.82 -2.42
N ARG A 69 9.83 -29.59 -1.88
CA ARG A 69 11.04 -29.02 -1.25
C ARG A 69 11.89 -28.22 -2.23
N LYS A 70 12.08 -28.74 -3.45
CA LYS A 70 12.80 -28.04 -4.52
C LYS A 70 12.06 -26.75 -4.92
N PHE A 71 10.76 -26.86 -5.12
CA PHE A 71 9.88 -25.75 -5.49
C PHE A 71 9.98 -24.59 -4.48
N TRP A 72 9.83 -24.86 -3.18
CA TRP A 72 9.85 -23.81 -2.16
C TRP A 72 11.22 -23.14 -2.00
N LYS A 73 12.29 -23.90 -2.22
CA LYS A 73 13.65 -23.32 -2.26
C LYS A 73 13.78 -22.35 -3.43
N GLU A 74 13.41 -22.77 -4.62
CA GLU A 74 13.49 -21.97 -5.85
C GLU A 74 12.54 -20.77 -5.79
N PHE A 75 11.34 -20.95 -5.25
CA PHE A 75 10.39 -19.88 -4.98
C PHE A 75 10.98 -18.81 -4.05
N GLY A 76 11.55 -19.20 -2.91
CA GLY A 76 12.17 -18.25 -1.96
C GLY A 76 13.34 -17.46 -2.57
N GLU A 77 14.15 -18.11 -3.41
CA GLU A 77 15.32 -17.49 -4.07
C GLU A 77 14.93 -16.62 -5.28
N GLY A 78 13.84 -16.94 -5.97
CA GLY A 78 13.47 -16.34 -7.27
C GLY A 78 12.27 -15.39 -7.25
N TYR A 79 11.43 -15.41 -6.20
CA TYR A 79 10.22 -14.57 -6.18
C TYR A 79 10.54 -13.07 -6.10
N ILE A 80 11.50 -12.68 -5.25
CA ILE A 80 12.05 -11.32 -5.20
C ILE A 80 13.53 -11.38 -5.54
N THR A 81 13.91 -10.66 -6.58
CA THR A 81 15.27 -10.62 -7.12
C THR A 81 15.84 -9.21 -7.15
N GLU A 82 17.08 -9.05 -7.58
CA GLU A 82 17.67 -7.74 -7.82
C GLU A 82 16.88 -6.90 -8.82
N TYR A 83 16.25 -7.55 -9.81
CA TYR A 83 15.40 -6.86 -10.78
C TYR A 83 14.23 -6.15 -10.11
N ASP A 84 13.56 -6.81 -9.17
CA ASP A 84 12.45 -6.22 -8.40
C ASP A 84 12.90 -5.02 -7.59
N ILE A 85 13.95 -5.17 -6.79
CA ILE A 85 14.44 -4.11 -5.90
C ILE A 85 14.93 -2.89 -6.69
N LYS A 86 15.62 -3.15 -7.82
CA LYS A 86 16.03 -2.08 -8.74
C LYS A 86 14.82 -1.38 -9.34
N ALA A 87 13.82 -2.12 -9.83
CA ALA A 87 12.62 -1.55 -10.43
C ALA A 87 11.83 -0.68 -9.42
N ILE A 88 11.71 -1.13 -8.17
CA ILE A 88 11.09 -0.36 -7.09
C ILE A 88 11.82 0.98 -6.88
N ALA A 89 13.15 0.95 -6.84
CA ALA A 89 13.96 2.16 -6.69
C ALA A 89 13.87 3.10 -7.91
N ASP A 90 13.89 2.55 -9.12
CA ASP A 90 13.79 3.31 -10.38
C ASP A 90 12.44 4.01 -10.52
N GLU A 91 11.35 3.39 -10.06
CA GLU A 91 10.02 4.03 -10.01
C GLU A 91 9.96 5.20 -9.00
N GLY A 92 10.93 5.32 -8.08
CA GLY A 92 11.03 6.43 -7.13
C GLY A 92 10.48 6.13 -5.74
N PHE A 93 10.18 4.88 -5.44
CA PHE A 93 9.93 4.45 -4.06
C PHE A 93 11.21 4.55 -3.22
N ASN A 94 11.09 4.73 -1.93
CA ASN A 94 12.22 4.89 -1.01
C ASN A 94 12.25 3.89 0.15
N HIS A 95 11.30 2.97 0.18
CA HIS A 95 11.30 1.85 1.12
C HIS A 95 10.52 0.64 0.59
N ILE A 96 10.78 -0.50 1.24
CA ILE A 96 10.03 -1.74 1.11
C ILE A 96 9.60 -2.25 2.48
N ARG A 97 8.53 -3.04 2.53
CA ARG A 97 8.11 -3.83 3.71
C ARG A 97 8.28 -5.30 3.36
N ILE A 98 8.92 -6.06 4.26
CA ILE A 98 9.25 -7.48 4.07
C ILE A 98 8.41 -8.33 5.04
N PRO A 99 7.27 -8.86 4.60
CA PRO A 99 6.46 -9.80 5.38
C PRO A 99 7.20 -11.11 5.61
N MET A 100 7.39 -11.48 6.87
CA MET A 100 8.12 -12.68 7.28
C MET A 100 7.20 -13.66 8.00
N ASN A 101 7.38 -14.95 7.70
CA ASN A 101 6.80 -16.03 8.48
C ASN A 101 7.83 -16.57 9.48
N TRP A 102 7.46 -16.64 10.76
CA TRP A 102 8.33 -17.18 11.81
C TRP A 102 8.86 -18.56 11.50
N ARG A 103 8.09 -19.45 10.82
CA ARG A 103 8.52 -20.81 10.47
C ARG A 103 9.68 -20.84 9.46
N GLY A 104 9.84 -19.79 8.68
CA GLY A 104 11.04 -19.64 7.83
C GLY A 104 12.31 -19.28 8.60
N LEU A 105 12.17 -18.75 9.84
CA LEU A 105 13.28 -18.24 10.65
C LEU A 105 13.55 -19.07 11.92
N MET A 106 12.58 -19.84 12.38
CA MET A 106 12.65 -20.66 13.59
C MET A 106 11.92 -22.00 13.38
N LYS A 107 12.51 -23.08 13.85
CA LYS A 107 11.90 -24.43 13.77
C LYS A 107 10.72 -24.54 14.72
N GLU A 108 9.64 -25.15 14.23
CA GLU A 108 8.52 -25.58 15.07
C GLU A 108 8.96 -26.63 16.09
N GLY A 109 8.18 -26.79 17.16
CA GLY A 109 8.45 -27.75 18.23
C GLY A 109 9.17 -27.12 19.43
N PRO A 110 9.64 -27.92 20.37
CA PRO A 110 10.17 -27.42 21.65
C PRO A 110 11.52 -26.72 21.48
N GLY A 111 11.71 -25.67 22.30
CA GLY A 111 12.94 -24.88 22.37
C GLY A 111 13.09 -23.89 21.23
N ILE A 112 14.11 -23.05 21.33
CA ILE A 112 14.44 -22.00 20.37
C ILE A 112 15.56 -22.49 19.45
N ARG A 113 15.27 -22.63 18.16
CA ARG A 113 16.22 -23.12 17.14
C ARG A 113 16.03 -22.31 15.87
N PHE A 114 16.93 -21.39 15.58
CA PHE A 114 16.86 -20.55 14.38
C PHE A 114 17.22 -21.33 13.11
N ILE A 115 16.72 -20.84 11.97
CA ILE A 115 16.94 -21.39 10.62
C ILE A 115 17.75 -20.37 9.84
N GLU A 116 19.04 -20.63 9.67
CA GLU A 116 19.98 -19.68 9.03
C GLU A 116 19.63 -19.39 7.57
N GLU A 117 19.13 -20.39 6.86
CA GLU A 117 18.73 -20.26 5.45
C GLU A 117 17.65 -19.19 5.24
N GLY A 118 16.73 -19.03 6.20
CA GLY A 118 15.71 -17.98 6.16
C GLY A 118 16.32 -16.59 6.32
N PHE A 119 17.28 -16.43 7.23
CA PHE A 119 17.99 -15.17 7.40
C PHE A 119 18.83 -14.80 6.18
N VAL A 120 19.42 -15.77 5.47
CA VAL A 120 20.19 -15.53 4.23
C VAL A 120 19.33 -14.86 3.15
N LEU A 121 18.05 -15.20 3.04
CA LEU A 121 17.15 -14.53 2.08
C LEU A 121 16.92 -13.06 2.45
N ILE A 122 16.72 -12.79 3.74
CA ILE A 122 16.59 -11.42 4.26
C ILE A 122 17.87 -10.63 4.04
N ASP A 123 19.03 -11.21 4.38
CA ASP A 123 20.35 -10.57 4.22
C ASP A 123 20.58 -10.13 2.76
N LYS A 124 20.34 -11.02 1.80
CA LYS A 124 20.45 -10.70 0.37
C LYS A 124 19.52 -9.54 -0.04
N CYS A 125 18.29 -9.53 0.45
CA CYS A 125 17.36 -8.45 0.17
C CYS A 125 17.84 -7.12 0.79
N LEU A 126 18.34 -7.13 2.01
CA LEU A 126 18.88 -5.95 2.68
C LEU A 126 20.14 -5.43 1.96
N ASP A 127 21.02 -6.31 1.45
CA ASP A 127 22.18 -5.91 0.64
C ASP A 127 21.76 -5.18 -0.65
N LEU A 128 20.69 -5.65 -1.28
CA LEU A 128 20.11 -4.97 -2.45
C LEU A 128 19.46 -3.63 -2.06
N CYS A 129 18.80 -3.56 -0.90
CA CYS A 129 18.26 -2.31 -0.38
C CYS A 129 19.34 -1.28 -0.10
N GLU A 130 20.50 -1.68 0.44
CA GLU A 130 21.67 -0.81 0.59
C GLU A 130 22.19 -0.33 -0.77
N LYS A 131 22.29 -1.24 -1.75
CA LYS A 131 22.75 -0.93 -3.10
C LYS A 131 21.85 0.09 -3.81
N TYR A 132 20.54 -0.02 -3.64
CA TYR A 132 19.54 0.81 -4.33
C TYR A 132 18.92 1.92 -3.46
N ASN A 133 19.40 2.11 -2.22
CA ASN A 133 18.95 3.14 -1.29
C ASN A 133 17.46 3.08 -0.96
N LEU A 134 16.99 1.92 -0.50
CA LEU A 134 15.64 1.69 -0.01
C LEU A 134 15.69 1.30 1.47
N TYR A 135 14.99 2.01 2.35
CA TYR A 135 14.78 1.47 3.69
C TYR A 135 13.96 0.18 3.63
N ALA A 136 14.27 -0.79 4.49
CA ALA A 136 13.52 -2.04 4.60
C ALA A 136 12.87 -2.15 5.97
N PHE A 137 11.54 -2.30 6.03
CA PHE A 137 10.83 -2.60 7.27
C PHE A 137 10.65 -4.11 7.39
N LEU A 138 11.14 -4.68 8.48
CA LEU A 138 11.00 -6.11 8.78
C LEU A 138 9.67 -6.32 9.50
N ASP A 139 8.75 -7.03 8.87
CA ASP A 139 7.41 -7.26 9.34
C ASP A 139 7.20 -8.71 9.75
N LEU A 140 6.82 -8.95 10.99
CA LEU A 140 6.41 -10.28 11.42
C LEU A 140 4.92 -10.51 11.08
N HIS A 141 4.71 -10.89 9.84
CA HIS A 141 3.39 -11.12 9.26
C HIS A 141 2.75 -12.43 9.74
N GLY A 142 3.55 -13.43 10.03
CA GLY A 142 3.13 -14.70 10.65
C GLY A 142 3.93 -14.95 11.93
N ALA A 143 3.35 -14.64 13.09
CA ALA A 143 3.96 -14.87 14.40
C ALA A 143 3.79 -16.32 14.88
N PRO A 144 4.64 -16.80 15.82
CA PRO A 144 4.45 -18.11 16.47
C PRO A 144 3.02 -18.30 16.98
N GLY A 145 2.35 -19.31 16.49
CA GLY A 145 0.96 -19.62 16.85
C GLY A 145 -0.12 -18.77 16.19
N GLY A 146 0.26 -17.71 15.46
CA GLY A 146 -0.65 -16.76 14.83
C GLY A 146 -1.08 -15.64 15.78
N GLN A 147 -1.24 -14.43 15.24
CA GLN A 147 -1.61 -13.22 15.98
C GLN A 147 -2.97 -12.66 15.60
N THR A 148 -3.51 -13.03 14.44
CA THR A 148 -4.71 -12.41 13.89
C THR A 148 -6.00 -13.07 14.33
N GLY A 149 -5.99 -14.39 14.51
CA GLY A 149 -7.19 -15.20 14.69
C GLY A 149 -7.96 -15.42 13.39
N ALA A 150 -7.29 -15.27 12.24
CA ALA A 150 -7.82 -15.44 10.89
C ALA A 150 -6.76 -16.02 9.95
N ASN A 151 -7.05 -16.08 8.66
CA ASN A 151 -6.21 -16.74 7.63
C ASN A 151 -5.05 -15.89 7.09
N ILE A 152 -4.86 -14.67 7.56
CA ILE A 152 -3.79 -13.77 7.08
C ILE A 152 -2.47 -13.91 7.84
N ASP A 153 -2.36 -14.89 8.71
CA ASP A 153 -1.13 -15.35 9.35
C ASP A 153 -0.89 -16.83 9.02
N ASP A 154 0.02 -17.48 9.75
CA ASP A 154 0.29 -18.92 9.57
C ASP A 154 -0.24 -19.76 10.74
N SER A 155 -1.37 -19.38 11.33
CA SER A 155 -2.02 -20.12 12.41
C SER A 155 -2.52 -21.50 11.95
N ILE A 156 -2.59 -22.43 12.91
CA ILE A 156 -3.10 -23.79 12.63
C ILE A 156 -4.63 -23.78 12.50
N ASP A 157 -5.32 -22.99 13.31
CA ASP A 157 -6.75 -23.15 13.60
C ASP A 157 -7.54 -21.82 13.77
N ASP A 158 -7.11 -20.76 13.11
CA ASP A 158 -7.76 -19.43 13.18
C ASP A 158 -7.92 -18.88 14.60
N LYS A 159 -7.00 -19.24 15.49
CA LYS A 159 -6.91 -18.72 16.86
C LYS A 159 -5.62 -17.91 17.04
N PRO A 160 -5.66 -16.80 17.77
CA PRO A 160 -4.49 -15.99 18.03
C PRO A 160 -3.63 -16.64 19.15
N ARG A 161 -3.05 -17.82 18.86
CA ARG A 161 -2.33 -18.63 19.87
C ARG A 161 -1.07 -17.94 20.39
N LEU A 162 -0.56 -16.92 19.71
CA LEU A 162 0.46 -16.03 20.26
C LEU A 162 0.05 -15.46 21.62
N PHE A 163 -1.22 -15.13 21.77
CA PHE A 163 -1.76 -14.53 23.01
C PHE A 163 -2.36 -15.55 23.97
N MET A 164 -2.45 -16.81 23.56
CA MET A 164 -3.04 -17.90 24.35
C MET A 164 -1.99 -18.80 25.01
N ASP A 165 -0.84 -18.98 24.34
CA ASP A 165 0.17 -19.96 24.72
C ASP A 165 1.48 -19.26 25.07
N GLN A 166 2.00 -19.45 26.29
CA GLN A 166 3.24 -18.78 26.74
C GLN A 166 4.46 -19.21 25.91
N ASP A 167 4.54 -20.44 25.42
CA ASP A 167 5.64 -20.91 24.55
C ASP A 167 5.69 -20.13 23.23
N ASN A 168 4.54 -19.86 22.59
CA ASN A 168 4.47 -19.05 21.38
C ASN A 168 4.87 -17.59 21.66
N TYR A 169 4.43 -17.05 22.79
CA TYR A 169 4.79 -15.71 23.24
C TYR A 169 6.29 -15.55 23.44
N ASP A 170 6.91 -16.48 24.17
CA ASP A 170 8.35 -16.46 24.46
C ASP A 170 9.18 -16.65 23.18
N LYS A 171 8.76 -17.53 22.27
CA LYS A 171 9.36 -17.71 20.95
C LYS A 171 9.31 -16.45 20.10
N CYS A 172 8.19 -15.74 20.12
CA CYS A 172 8.04 -14.51 19.36
C CYS A 172 9.01 -13.42 19.85
N ILE A 173 9.12 -13.23 21.16
CA ILE A 173 10.11 -12.31 21.76
C ILE A 173 11.53 -12.74 21.41
N ALA A 174 11.85 -14.04 21.55
CA ALA A 174 13.18 -14.54 21.23
C ALA A 174 13.54 -14.35 19.75
N LEU A 175 12.59 -14.51 18.84
CA LEU A 175 12.78 -14.25 17.40
C LEU A 175 13.11 -12.78 17.16
N TRP A 176 12.35 -11.86 17.75
CA TRP A 176 12.61 -10.43 17.61
C TRP A 176 13.95 -9.99 18.21
N VAL A 177 14.34 -10.56 19.36
CA VAL A 177 15.66 -10.32 19.95
C VAL A 177 16.78 -10.82 19.02
N GLU A 178 16.59 -11.96 18.37
CA GLU A 178 17.57 -12.47 17.39
C GLU A 178 17.65 -11.59 16.14
N ILE A 179 16.51 -11.17 15.58
CA ILE A 179 16.46 -10.22 14.47
C ILE A 179 17.20 -8.93 14.85
N ALA A 180 16.90 -8.38 16.02
CA ALA A 180 17.55 -7.16 16.50
C ALA A 180 19.08 -7.35 16.68
N LYS A 181 19.54 -8.48 17.22
CA LYS A 181 20.98 -8.78 17.33
C LYS A 181 21.69 -8.79 15.99
N ARG A 182 21.06 -9.39 14.97
CA ARG A 182 21.62 -9.50 13.62
C ARG A 182 21.70 -8.16 12.93
N TYR A 183 20.65 -7.32 13.06
CA TYR A 183 20.48 -6.14 12.22
C TYR A 183 20.71 -4.79 12.94
N LYS A 184 20.99 -4.74 14.24
CA LYS A 184 21.17 -3.52 15.04
C LYS A 184 22.13 -2.47 14.46
N ASP A 185 23.06 -2.88 13.61
CA ASP A 185 24.06 -2.00 13.01
C ASP A 185 23.79 -1.73 11.52
N ARG A 186 22.73 -2.30 10.94
CA ARG A 186 22.32 -2.09 9.54
C ARG A 186 21.28 -0.97 9.44
N TYR A 187 21.73 0.26 9.17
CA TYR A 187 20.85 1.43 9.08
C TYR A 187 19.78 1.32 7.99
N ILE A 188 19.99 0.45 7.00
CA ILE A 188 19.03 0.24 5.90
C ILE A 188 17.74 -0.41 6.40
N VAL A 189 17.79 -1.13 7.52
CA VAL A 189 16.58 -1.54 8.23
C VAL A 189 15.92 -0.29 8.80
N GLY A 190 14.80 0.12 8.21
CA GLY A 190 14.07 1.32 8.60
C GLY A 190 13.36 1.17 9.93
N GLY A 191 12.92 -0.04 10.25
CA GLY A 191 12.24 -0.33 11.51
C GLY A 191 11.79 -1.78 11.63
N TYR A 192 11.35 -2.11 12.84
CA TYR A 192 10.75 -3.40 13.20
C TYR A 192 9.24 -3.27 13.32
N ASP A 193 8.53 -3.95 12.43
CA ASP A 193 7.08 -4.05 12.40
C ASP A 193 6.69 -5.30 13.18
N LEU A 194 6.37 -5.10 14.46
CA LEU A 194 6.38 -6.18 15.44
C LEU A 194 5.33 -7.25 15.20
N LEU A 195 4.15 -6.89 14.70
CA LEU A 195 3.07 -7.82 14.37
C LEU A 195 2.18 -7.22 13.28
N ASN A 196 1.98 -7.96 12.19
CA ASN A 196 0.98 -7.62 11.19
C ASN A 196 -0.44 -7.90 11.68
N GLU A 197 -1.33 -6.93 11.57
CA GLU A 197 -2.79 -7.04 11.72
C GLU A 197 -3.26 -7.87 12.93
N PRO A 198 -2.77 -7.61 14.14
CA PRO A 198 -3.12 -8.41 15.29
C PRO A 198 -4.60 -8.28 15.64
N ILE A 199 -5.21 -9.39 16.06
CA ILE A 199 -6.59 -9.47 16.55
C ILE A 199 -7.60 -8.95 15.52
N ARG A 200 -8.21 -9.89 14.78
CA ARG A 200 -9.26 -9.58 13.80
C ARG A 200 -10.48 -8.89 14.40
N MET A 201 -11.26 -8.25 13.55
CA MET A 201 -12.57 -7.73 13.93
C MET A 201 -13.51 -8.85 14.42
N PRO A 202 -14.47 -8.54 15.30
CA PRO A 202 -15.56 -9.46 15.60
C PRO A 202 -16.24 -9.96 14.31
N SER A 203 -16.49 -11.26 14.25
CA SER A 203 -17.09 -11.93 13.10
C SER A 203 -18.05 -13.04 13.53
N GLU A 204 -18.59 -13.80 12.60
CA GLU A 204 -19.35 -15.03 12.85
C GLU A 204 -18.55 -16.07 13.67
N HIS A 205 -17.22 -16.01 13.64
CA HIS A 205 -16.33 -16.84 14.46
C HIS A 205 -16.09 -16.25 15.89
N GLY A 206 -16.91 -15.30 16.31
CA GLY A 206 -16.89 -14.70 17.65
C GLY A 206 -16.03 -13.42 17.76
N ASN A 207 -16.03 -12.88 18.98
CA ASN A 207 -15.23 -11.72 19.37
C ASN A 207 -14.02 -12.19 20.19
N ILE A 208 -12.83 -11.72 19.78
CA ILE A 208 -11.54 -12.01 20.43
C ILE A 208 -10.88 -10.77 21.04
N ASP A 209 -11.62 -9.67 21.25
CA ASP A 209 -11.11 -8.41 21.82
C ASP A 209 -10.56 -8.56 23.24
N HIS A 210 -10.92 -9.62 23.94
CA HIS A 210 -10.38 -9.91 25.27
C HIS A 210 -8.86 -10.17 25.26
N TYR A 211 -8.25 -10.41 24.08
CA TYR A 211 -6.78 -10.49 23.92
C TYR A 211 -6.10 -9.13 23.70
N VAL A 212 -6.81 -8.01 23.58
CA VAL A 212 -6.20 -6.67 23.39
C VAL A 212 -5.23 -6.34 24.53
N GLY A 213 -5.55 -6.73 25.78
CA GLY A 213 -4.62 -6.59 26.90
C GLY A 213 -3.31 -7.38 26.73
N ASN A 214 -3.38 -8.56 26.08
CA ASN A 214 -2.22 -9.37 25.77
C ASN A 214 -1.36 -8.74 24.66
N LEU A 215 -1.96 -8.08 23.67
CA LEU A 215 -1.26 -7.33 22.66
C LEU A 215 -0.46 -6.16 23.27
N ILE A 216 -1.08 -5.38 24.15
CA ILE A 216 -0.42 -4.27 24.86
C ILE A 216 0.78 -4.80 25.67
N ARG A 217 0.57 -5.91 26.40
CA ARG A 217 1.65 -6.57 27.14
C ARG A 217 2.78 -7.03 26.21
N PHE A 218 2.43 -7.66 25.08
CA PHE A 218 3.40 -8.15 24.11
C PHE A 218 4.30 -7.01 23.57
N TYR A 219 3.71 -5.89 23.14
CA TYR A 219 4.50 -4.75 22.67
C TYR A 219 5.43 -4.24 23.76
N THR A 220 4.93 -4.08 24.97
CA THR A 220 5.74 -3.61 26.11
C THR A 220 6.93 -4.54 26.41
N ASP A 221 6.67 -5.84 26.48
CA ASP A 221 7.71 -6.84 26.82
C ASP A 221 8.70 -7.00 25.65
N CYS A 222 8.23 -7.10 24.41
CA CYS A 222 9.04 -7.29 23.23
C CYS A 222 10.00 -6.09 23.01
N ILE A 223 9.47 -4.87 23.07
CA ILE A 223 10.28 -3.65 22.96
C ILE A 223 11.34 -3.58 24.05
N ARG A 224 10.96 -3.88 25.30
CA ARG A 224 11.94 -3.91 26.41
C ARG A 224 13.09 -4.86 26.11
N GLU A 225 12.83 -6.08 25.67
CA GLU A 225 13.85 -7.08 25.37
C GLU A 225 14.69 -6.70 24.14
N ILE A 226 14.08 -6.16 23.08
CA ILE A 226 14.81 -5.65 21.92
C ILE A 226 15.75 -4.51 22.34
N ARG A 227 15.28 -3.57 23.18
CA ARG A 227 16.07 -2.41 23.62
C ARG A 227 17.29 -2.79 24.48
N VAL A 228 17.35 -4.03 24.98
CA VAL A 228 18.59 -4.54 25.61
C VAL A 228 19.72 -4.61 24.56
N VAL A 229 19.42 -4.99 23.33
CA VAL A 229 20.41 -5.27 22.26
C VAL A 229 20.48 -4.20 21.17
N ASP A 230 19.38 -3.52 20.90
CA ASP A 230 19.25 -2.49 19.86
C ASP A 230 18.64 -1.19 20.41
N LYS A 231 19.42 -0.12 20.36
CA LYS A 231 19.04 1.22 20.84
C LYS A 231 18.65 2.18 19.71
N LYS A 232 18.69 1.73 18.43
CA LYS A 232 18.69 2.62 17.29
C LYS A 232 17.43 2.51 16.45
N HIS A 233 17.00 1.28 16.12
CA HIS A 233 15.92 1.08 15.16
C HIS A 233 14.57 1.55 15.69
N MET A 234 13.75 1.99 14.76
CA MET A 234 12.37 2.40 14.99
C MET A 234 11.46 1.17 15.17
N PHE A 235 10.41 1.32 15.95
CA PHE A 235 9.28 0.39 15.99
C PHE A 235 8.09 0.95 15.21
N THR A 236 7.48 0.09 14.40
CA THR A 236 6.17 0.36 13.83
C THR A 236 5.16 -0.53 14.55
N LEU A 237 4.14 0.08 15.13
CA LEU A 237 3.20 -0.62 15.98
C LEU A 237 1.79 -0.51 15.41
N GLU A 238 1.17 -1.65 15.22
CA GLU A 238 -0.19 -1.76 14.71
C GLU A 238 -1.22 -1.83 15.84
N GLY A 239 -2.37 -1.20 15.61
CA GLY A 239 -3.55 -1.40 16.45
C GLY A 239 -4.20 -2.76 16.21
N HIS A 240 -5.28 -3.06 16.91
CA HIS A 240 -6.06 -4.27 16.66
C HIS A 240 -7.13 -4.09 15.57
N HIS A 241 -7.97 -5.10 15.34
CA HIS A 241 -8.95 -5.14 14.24
C HIS A 241 -8.30 -4.91 12.88
N TRP A 242 -7.27 -5.74 12.58
CA TRP A 242 -6.50 -5.61 11.36
C TRP A 242 -5.92 -4.20 11.19
N SER A 243 -5.23 -3.73 12.24
CA SER A 243 -4.56 -2.42 12.27
C SER A 243 -5.46 -1.18 12.07
N THR A 244 -6.78 -1.31 12.28
CA THR A 244 -7.71 -0.19 12.11
C THR A 244 -8.11 0.51 13.41
N LYS A 245 -7.96 -0.14 14.58
CA LYS A 245 -8.31 0.38 15.90
C LYS A 245 -7.09 0.90 16.66
N LEU A 246 -7.16 2.13 17.15
CA LEU A 246 -6.05 2.85 17.76
C LEU A 246 -6.16 3.05 19.28
N ASP A 247 -7.13 2.44 19.94
CA ASP A 247 -7.40 2.63 21.37
C ASP A 247 -6.30 2.09 22.30
N ILE A 248 -5.42 1.21 21.80
CA ILE A 248 -4.20 0.76 22.50
C ILE A 248 -3.13 1.86 22.60
N PHE A 249 -3.17 2.89 21.75
CA PHE A 249 -2.19 3.99 21.73
C PHE A 249 -2.56 5.09 22.73
N THR A 250 -2.60 4.74 24.02
CA THR A 250 -2.85 5.69 25.11
C THR A 250 -1.58 6.38 25.61
N HIS A 251 -0.41 5.82 25.31
CA HIS A 251 0.92 6.28 25.69
C HIS A 251 1.95 5.88 24.62
N LEU A 252 3.19 6.32 24.75
CA LEU A 252 4.30 5.86 23.93
C LEU A 252 4.85 4.53 24.46
N TYR A 253 5.00 3.55 23.59
CA TYR A 253 5.68 2.29 23.91
C TYR A 253 7.20 2.43 23.81
N ASP A 254 7.67 3.37 22.98
CA ASP A 254 9.07 3.73 22.78
C ASP A 254 9.18 5.17 22.27
N GLU A 255 10.33 5.81 22.52
CA GLU A 255 10.59 7.18 22.00
C GLU A 255 10.77 7.21 20.48
N ASN A 256 11.26 6.11 19.88
CA ASN A 256 11.46 5.97 18.44
C ASN A 256 10.43 4.99 17.84
N MET A 257 9.16 5.41 17.82
CA MET A 257 8.06 4.64 17.25
C MET A 257 7.20 5.48 16.32
N CYS A 258 6.45 4.82 15.45
CA CYS A 258 5.33 5.42 14.72
C CYS A 258 4.04 4.62 14.97
N ILE A 259 2.90 5.25 14.75
CA ILE A 259 1.62 4.55 14.64
C ILE A 259 1.52 4.00 13.24
N HIS A 260 1.41 2.68 13.14
CA HIS A 260 1.16 1.94 11.92
C HIS A 260 -0.31 1.56 11.85
N PHE A 261 -0.94 1.78 10.68
CA PHE A 261 -2.34 1.42 10.46
C PHE A 261 -2.54 0.91 9.03
N HIS A 262 -3.60 0.12 8.83
CA HIS A 262 -4.04 -0.37 7.53
C HIS A 262 -5.42 0.17 7.20
N ARG A 263 -5.65 0.55 5.94
CA ARG A 263 -6.97 0.95 5.45
C ARG A 263 -7.10 0.66 3.96
N TYR A 264 -8.21 0.06 3.60
CA TYR A 264 -8.54 -0.33 2.23
C TYR A 264 -9.96 0.15 1.86
N TRP A 265 -10.26 0.25 0.59
CA TRP A 265 -11.58 0.30 -0.05
C TRP A 265 -12.54 1.44 0.31
N ASP A 266 -12.30 2.21 1.33
CA ASP A 266 -13.15 3.36 1.68
C ASP A 266 -12.97 4.53 0.70
N ALA A 267 -13.91 5.47 0.67
CA ALA A 267 -13.77 6.69 -0.11
C ALA A 267 -12.55 7.51 0.37
N PRO A 268 -11.65 7.90 -0.53
CA PRO A 268 -10.38 8.52 -0.16
C PRO A 268 -10.54 10.02 0.12
N ASP A 269 -11.06 10.36 1.29
CA ASP A 269 -11.19 11.75 1.75
C ASP A 269 -10.56 11.98 3.14
N ALA A 270 -10.42 13.24 3.55
CA ALA A 270 -9.78 13.60 4.81
C ALA A 270 -10.53 13.09 6.06
N ALA A 271 -11.83 12.84 5.96
CA ALA A 271 -12.63 12.28 7.07
C ALA A 271 -12.19 10.85 7.39
N TRP A 272 -11.78 10.10 6.38
CA TRP A 272 -11.30 8.72 6.50
C TRP A 272 -10.03 8.57 7.35
N ILE A 273 -9.14 9.57 7.32
CA ILE A 273 -7.85 9.55 8.03
C ILE A 273 -7.83 10.40 9.30
N LYS A 274 -8.93 11.06 9.63
CA LYS A 274 -9.01 12.04 10.73
C LYS A 274 -8.60 11.47 12.09
N SER A 275 -9.12 10.31 12.47
CA SER A 275 -8.83 9.68 13.76
C SER A 275 -7.36 9.32 13.93
N TYR A 276 -6.69 8.90 12.84
CA TYR A 276 -5.26 8.59 12.83
C TYR A 276 -4.43 9.86 13.01
N ILE A 277 -4.78 10.95 12.30
CA ILE A 277 -4.14 12.25 12.45
C ILE A 277 -4.28 12.78 13.89
N GLU A 278 -5.45 12.62 14.50
CA GLU A 278 -5.70 13.02 15.89
C GLU A 278 -4.86 12.20 16.88
N ALA A 279 -4.72 10.89 16.67
CA ALA A 279 -3.86 10.03 17.49
C ALA A 279 -2.37 10.44 17.37
N SER A 280 -1.89 10.67 16.15
CA SER A 280 -0.54 11.17 15.89
C SER A 280 -0.27 12.51 16.57
N LYS A 281 -1.22 13.45 16.51
CA LYS A 281 -1.12 14.76 17.20
C LYS A 281 -1.05 14.60 18.71
N ARG A 282 -1.88 13.73 19.29
CA ARG A 282 -1.95 13.50 20.73
C ARG A 282 -0.66 12.90 21.28
N LEU A 283 -0.07 11.93 20.57
CA LEU A 283 1.15 11.26 20.99
C LEU A 283 2.42 11.91 20.45
N ASN A 284 2.28 12.86 19.51
CA ASN A 284 3.39 13.52 18.81
C ASN A 284 4.35 12.52 18.13
N VAL A 285 3.79 11.57 17.36
CA VAL A 285 4.54 10.55 16.61
C VAL A 285 4.14 10.54 15.13
N PRO A 286 5.02 10.04 14.24
CA PRO A 286 4.70 9.88 12.82
C PRO A 286 3.56 8.87 12.59
N LEU A 287 2.92 9.00 11.43
CA LEU A 287 1.97 8.03 10.90
C LEU A 287 2.56 7.27 9.72
N TRP A 288 2.37 5.97 9.71
CA TRP A 288 2.65 5.12 8.57
C TRP A 288 1.43 4.26 8.22
N LEU A 289 0.87 4.48 7.03
CA LEU A 289 -0.10 3.56 6.43
C LEU A 289 0.69 2.43 5.80
N GLY A 290 1.04 1.43 6.63
CA GLY A 290 1.99 0.39 6.26
C GLY A 290 1.44 -0.66 5.33
N GLU A 291 0.11 -0.63 5.07
CA GLU A 291 -0.50 -1.49 4.06
C GLU A 291 -1.80 -0.90 3.52
N THR A 292 -1.87 -0.74 2.21
CA THR A 292 -3.07 -0.30 1.48
C THR A 292 -2.90 -0.56 -0.03
N GLY A 293 -4.00 -0.62 -0.77
CA GLY A 293 -3.96 -0.86 -2.22
C GLY A 293 -5.18 -1.64 -2.69
N GLU A 294 -4.97 -2.59 -3.62
CA GLU A 294 -5.99 -3.51 -4.16
C GLU A 294 -7.28 -2.82 -4.64
N ASN A 295 -7.12 -1.68 -5.31
CA ASN A 295 -8.23 -0.83 -5.74
C ASN A 295 -8.07 -0.37 -7.20
N SER A 296 -8.88 0.62 -7.63
CA SER A 296 -8.82 1.20 -8.97
C SER A 296 -7.69 2.23 -9.12
N LEU A 297 -7.33 2.55 -10.35
CA LEU A 297 -6.32 3.57 -10.66
C LEU A 297 -6.75 4.96 -10.16
N GLU A 298 -8.03 5.28 -10.22
CA GLU A 298 -8.64 6.50 -9.72
C GLU A 298 -8.47 6.61 -8.20
N TRP A 299 -8.66 5.49 -7.51
CA TRP A 299 -8.45 5.43 -6.06
C TRP A 299 -6.97 5.63 -5.72
N PHE A 300 -6.06 5.00 -6.45
CA PHE A 300 -4.63 5.14 -6.20
C PHE A 300 -4.19 6.61 -6.29
N THR A 301 -4.48 7.28 -7.40
CA THR A 301 -4.06 8.67 -7.57
C THR A 301 -4.69 9.63 -6.55
N THR A 302 -5.86 9.27 -6.02
CA THR A 302 -6.57 10.10 -5.02
C THR A 302 -6.04 9.86 -3.62
N ALA A 303 -6.02 8.60 -3.17
CA ALA A 303 -5.69 8.23 -1.80
C ALA A 303 -4.22 8.51 -1.46
N PHE A 304 -3.30 8.06 -2.32
CA PHE A 304 -1.87 8.16 -2.02
C PHE A 304 -1.39 9.61 -2.02
N PHE A 305 -1.91 10.45 -2.89
CA PHE A 305 -1.58 11.87 -2.87
C PHE A 305 -2.20 12.59 -1.65
N MET A 306 -3.41 12.22 -1.24
CA MET A 306 -4.00 12.72 0.00
C MET A 306 -3.12 12.35 1.21
N PHE A 307 -2.57 11.14 1.28
CA PHE A 307 -1.65 10.75 2.36
C PHE A 307 -0.40 11.65 2.37
N ASP A 308 0.21 11.88 1.21
CA ASP A 308 1.35 12.79 1.07
C ASP A 308 1.04 14.19 1.62
N GLN A 309 -0.09 14.77 1.22
CA GLN A 309 -0.51 16.11 1.65
C GLN A 309 -0.77 16.20 3.17
N HIS A 310 -1.16 15.09 3.79
CA HIS A 310 -1.38 15.01 5.24
C HIS A 310 -0.15 14.51 6.03
N ASN A 311 1.02 14.43 5.38
CA ASN A 311 2.26 13.95 5.99
C ASN A 311 2.13 12.54 6.56
N ILE A 312 1.45 11.67 5.84
CA ILE A 312 1.31 10.25 6.17
C ILE A 312 2.19 9.46 5.22
N SER A 313 3.20 8.81 5.75
CA SER A 313 4.01 7.83 5.00
C SER A 313 3.18 6.61 4.67
N TRP A 314 3.46 5.95 3.55
CA TRP A 314 2.62 4.85 3.08
C TRP A 314 3.39 3.74 2.39
N ASN A 315 2.82 2.53 2.39
CA ASN A 315 3.31 1.34 1.73
C ASN A 315 2.18 0.69 0.92
N PHE A 316 2.39 0.54 -0.38
CA PHE A 316 1.44 -0.04 -1.30
C PHE A 316 1.48 -1.58 -1.25
N TRP A 317 0.34 -2.23 -1.27
CA TRP A 317 0.21 -3.68 -1.21
C TRP A 317 -0.47 -4.27 -2.45
N PRO A 318 0.12 -5.34 -3.02
CA PRO A 318 1.52 -5.73 -2.97
C PRO A 318 2.27 -5.37 -4.26
N TRP A 319 3.59 -5.48 -4.27
CA TRP A 319 4.42 -5.31 -5.48
C TRP A 319 4.08 -6.31 -6.56
N LYS A 320 3.90 -7.60 -6.21
CA LYS A 320 3.75 -8.72 -7.14
C LYS A 320 2.71 -9.73 -6.65
N LYS A 321 1.83 -10.18 -7.54
CA LYS A 321 0.96 -11.35 -7.35
C LYS A 321 0.46 -11.90 -8.68
N MET A 322 -0.13 -13.10 -8.68
CA MET A 322 -0.58 -13.75 -9.90
C MET A 322 -1.91 -13.19 -10.41
N ASP A 323 -2.04 -13.07 -11.75
CA ASP A 323 -3.27 -12.75 -12.48
C ASP A 323 -4.00 -11.51 -11.94
N THR A 324 -3.27 -10.39 -11.81
CA THR A 324 -3.78 -9.16 -11.19
C THR A 324 -3.70 -7.95 -12.11
N LEU A 325 -4.62 -7.01 -11.93
CA LEU A 325 -4.59 -5.68 -12.54
C LEU A 325 -4.29 -4.57 -11.50
N THR A 326 -4.06 -4.94 -10.24
CA THR A 326 -3.92 -4.00 -9.13
C THR A 326 -2.54 -4.00 -8.48
N SER A 327 -1.56 -4.70 -9.07
CA SER A 327 -0.15 -4.67 -8.63
C SER A 327 0.76 -4.30 -9.80
N PRO A 328 1.91 -3.66 -9.57
CA PRO A 328 2.86 -3.34 -10.61
C PRO A 328 3.31 -4.57 -11.42
N CYS A 329 3.62 -5.67 -10.75
CA CYS A 329 3.98 -6.92 -11.41
C CYS A 329 2.84 -7.95 -11.30
N SER A 330 2.31 -8.38 -12.45
CA SER A 330 1.35 -9.48 -12.55
C SER A 330 2.03 -10.74 -13.06
N ILE A 331 2.14 -11.75 -12.21
CA ILE A 331 2.64 -13.08 -12.62
C ILE A 331 1.64 -13.68 -13.60
N ASN A 332 2.12 -14.05 -14.78
CA ASN A 332 1.28 -14.68 -15.78
C ASN A 332 0.86 -16.07 -15.28
N LYS A 333 -0.44 -16.31 -15.23
CA LYS A 333 -1.00 -17.58 -14.76
C LYS A 333 -0.56 -18.70 -15.68
N PRO A 334 -0.04 -19.84 -15.18
CA PRO A 334 0.29 -20.98 -16.00
C PRO A 334 -0.89 -21.48 -16.83
N GLU A 335 -0.63 -21.92 -18.06
CA GLU A 335 -1.68 -22.31 -19.03
C GLU A 335 -2.68 -23.31 -18.45
N LYS A 336 -2.18 -24.33 -17.76
CA LYS A 336 -3.00 -25.41 -17.19
C LYS A 336 -3.34 -25.20 -15.71
N PHE A 337 -3.14 -24.03 -15.15
CA PHE A 337 -3.36 -23.76 -13.72
C PHE A 337 -4.80 -24.02 -13.26
N GLN A 338 -5.76 -23.98 -14.18
CA GLN A 338 -7.15 -24.31 -13.88
C GLN A 338 -7.32 -25.74 -13.33
N LEU A 339 -6.46 -26.69 -13.70
CA LEU A 339 -6.48 -28.04 -13.15
C LEU A 339 -6.15 -28.05 -11.65
N VAL A 340 -5.23 -27.19 -11.21
CA VAL A 340 -4.90 -27.00 -9.79
C VAL A 340 -6.11 -26.42 -9.04
N ILE A 341 -6.78 -25.41 -9.61
CA ILE A 341 -7.99 -24.83 -9.03
C ILE A 341 -9.13 -25.85 -8.96
N ASN A 342 -9.32 -26.64 -9.99
CA ASN A 342 -10.34 -27.68 -10.05
C ASN A 342 -10.11 -28.72 -8.94
N TYR A 343 -8.87 -29.17 -8.75
CA TYR A 343 -8.52 -30.09 -7.67
C TYR A 343 -8.72 -29.47 -6.28
N LEU A 344 -8.35 -28.17 -6.12
CA LEU A 344 -8.62 -27.43 -4.89
C LEU A 344 -10.11 -27.43 -4.53
N ASN A 345 -10.98 -27.42 -5.54
CA ASN A 345 -12.45 -27.44 -5.41
C ASN A 345 -13.04 -28.86 -5.32
N GLY A 346 -12.21 -29.92 -5.26
CA GLY A 346 -12.65 -31.30 -5.04
C GLY A 346 -12.80 -32.13 -6.30
N GLU A 347 -12.29 -31.68 -7.45
CA GLU A 347 -12.22 -32.49 -8.67
C GLU A 347 -11.03 -33.45 -8.65
N GLN A 348 -10.82 -34.19 -9.73
CA GLN A 348 -9.77 -35.19 -9.86
C GLN A 348 -8.37 -34.58 -9.81
N HIS A 349 -7.45 -35.24 -9.12
CA HIS A 349 -6.03 -34.89 -9.10
C HIS A 349 -5.41 -34.94 -10.50
N PRO A 350 -4.69 -33.90 -10.95
CA PRO A 350 -4.13 -33.83 -12.31
C PRO A 350 -3.06 -34.88 -12.60
N GLY A 351 -2.51 -35.51 -11.57
CA GLY A 351 -1.30 -36.32 -11.62
C GLY A 351 -0.05 -35.56 -11.24
N PHE A 352 0.93 -36.25 -10.68
CA PHE A 352 2.16 -35.62 -10.18
C PHE A 352 2.94 -34.89 -11.29
N GLU A 353 3.17 -35.56 -12.39
CA GLU A 353 3.93 -35.05 -13.53
C GLU A 353 3.29 -33.75 -14.08
N GLN A 354 1.97 -33.79 -14.33
CA GLN A 354 1.24 -32.63 -14.83
C GLN A 354 1.25 -31.48 -13.81
N SER A 355 1.14 -31.76 -12.52
CA SER A 355 1.21 -30.76 -11.46
C SER A 355 2.60 -30.12 -11.39
N GLN A 356 3.65 -30.91 -11.50
CA GLN A 356 5.04 -30.40 -11.52
C GLN A 356 5.28 -29.51 -12.73
N GLU A 357 4.81 -29.88 -13.94
CA GLU A 357 4.90 -29.01 -15.13
C GLU A 357 4.24 -27.64 -14.91
N ILE A 358 3.04 -27.62 -14.28
CA ILE A 358 2.32 -26.37 -13.97
C ILE A 358 3.11 -25.50 -12.99
N PHE A 359 3.69 -26.09 -11.95
CA PHE A 359 4.47 -25.33 -10.97
C PHE A 359 5.85 -24.94 -11.48
N ASP A 360 6.47 -25.71 -12.39
CA ASP A 360 7.67 -25.28 -13.12
C ASP A 360 7.38 -24.06 -14.01
N GLU A 361 6.20 -24.01 -14.65
CA GLU A 361 5.77 -22.83 -15.40
C GLU A 361 5.53 -21.63 -14.47
N TYR A 362 4.91 -21.85 -13.30
CA TYR A 362 4.75 -20.80 -12.30
C TYR A 362 6.10 -20.24 -11.85
N LEU A 363 7.09 -21.08 -11.54
CA LEU A 363 8.44 -20.65 -11.17
C LEU A 363 9.10 -19.81 -12.26
N ARG A 364 8.94 -20.16 -13.53
CA ARG A 364 9.44 -19.33 -14.64
C ARG A 364 8.72 -17.99 -14.73
N ASN A 365 7.40 -18.01 -14.57
CA ASN A 365 6.56 -16.83 -14.73
C ASN A 365 6.68 -15.83 -13.57
N MET A 366 7.12 -16.27 -12.37
CA MET A 366 7.23 -15.39 -11.20
C MET A 366 8.42 -14.42 -11.25
N TYR A 367 9.44 -14.70 -12.06
CA TYR A 367 10.53 -13.75 -12.28
C TYR A 367 9.98 -12.48 -12.93
N SER A 368 10.33 -11.30 -12.40
CA SER A 368 9.71 -10.04 -12.83
C SER A 368 9.97 -9.70 -14.29
N GLU A 369 11.05 -10.19 -14.87
CA GLU A 369 11.33 -10.10 -16.31
C GLU A 369 10.27 -10.80 -17.17
N ASN A 370 9.58 -11.81 -16.60
CA ASN A 370 8.54 -12.59 -17.25
C ASN A 370 7.11 -12.17 -16.86
N CYS A 371 6.98 -11.27 -15.88
CA CYS A 371 5.69 -10.73 -15.46
C CYS A 371 5.14 -9.71 -16.46
N THR A 372 3.83 -9.55 -16.48
CA THR A 372 3.20 -8.38 -17.10
C THR A 372 3.39 -7.18 -16.18
N TYR A 373 4.13 -6.16 -16.64
CA TYR A 373 4.38 -4.95 -15.87
C TYR A 373 3.36 -3.85 -16.16
N HIS A 374 2.68 -3.39 -15.13
CA HIS A 374 1.65 -2.34 -15.19
C HIS A 374 2.24 -0.98 -14.79
N SER A 375 3.02 -0.35 -15.67
CA SER A 375 3.69 0.94 -15.42
C SER A 375 2.75 2.08 -15.02
N ILE A 376 1.47 1.99 -15.38
CA ILE A 376 0.46 2.98 -14.96
C ILE A 376 0.24 2.99 -13.43
N ILE A 377 0.46 1.87 -12.73
CA ILE A 377 0.22 1.79 -11.28
C ILE A 377 1.20 2.68 -10.50
N PRO A 378 2.54 2.54 -10.61
CA PRO A 378 3.46 3.46 -9.94
C PRO A 378 3.20 4.92 -10.29
N ARG A 379 2.89 5.23 -11.56
CA ARG A 379 2.58 6.61 -12.00
C ARG A 379 1.35 7.19 -11.31
N GLN A 380 0.32 6.37 -11.10
CA GLN A 380 -0.89 6.79 -10.35
C GLN A 380 -0.59 6.98 -8.85
N LEU A 381 0.17 6.07 -8.24
CA LEU A 381 0.55 6.14 -6.83
C LEU A 381 1.37 7.39 -6.52
N LEU A 382 2.30 7.72 -7.40
CA LEU A 382 3.25 8.82 -7.22
C LEU A 382 2.78 10.12 -7.88
N ARG A 383 1.66 10.13 -8.59
CA ARG A 383 1.19 11.24 -9.46
C ARG A 383 2.30 11.77 -10.35
N GLU A 384 2.83 10.91 -11.19
CA GLU A 384 3.90 11.24 -12.14
C GLU A 384 3.39 11.32 -13.57
N LYS A 385 4.24 11.74 -14.49
CA LYS A 385 3.95 11.77 -15.94
C LYS A 385 3.30 10.47 -16.42
N GLY A 386 2.20 10.59 -17.17
CA GLY A 386 1.35 9.49 -17.60
C GLY A 386 0.24 9.15 -16.62
N CYS A 387 0.11 9.87 -15.49
CA CYS A 387 -1.03 9.71 -14.59
C CYS A 387 -2.26 10.49 -15.06
N PHE A 388 -3.41 10.13 -14.49
CA PHE A 388 -4.64 10.90 -14.58
C PHE A 388 -5.30 11.04 -13.21
N VAL A 389 -6.02 12.15 -13.01
CA VAL A 389 -6.66 12.49 -11.74
C VAL A 389 -8.14 12.77 -12.02
N PRO A 390 -9.10 12.01 -11.43
CA PRO A 390 -10.51 12.38 -11.49
C PRO A 390 -10.72 13.81 -11.00
N ALA A 391 -11.49 14.61 -11.67
CA ALA A 391 -11.62 16.03 -11.32
C ALA A 391 -12.16 16.26 -9.89
N ILE A 392 -12.98 15.34 -9.37
CA ILE A 392 -13.45 15.37 -7.98
C ILE A 392 -12.34 15.04 -6.95
N SER A 393 -11.17 14.59 -7.43
CA SER A 393 -9.99 14.22 -6.63
C SER A 393 -8.95 15.34 -6.61
N TYR A 394 -9.42 16.60 -6.67
CA TYR A 394 -8.59 17.77 -6.46
C TYR A 394 -7.84 17.67 -5.12
N ASP A 395 -6.74 18.39 -5.00
CA ASP A 395 -5.87 18.34 -3.82
C ASP A 395 -6.64 18.63 -2.52
N THR A 396 -6.16 18.15 -1.38
CA THR A 396 -6.96 18.09 -0.14
C THR A 396 -6.70 19.19 0.87
N LEU A 397 -5.76 20.11 0.56
CA LEU A 397 -5.48 21.25 1.45
C LEU A 397 -6.56 22.32 1.27
N PRO A 398 -7.51 22.48 2.22
CA PRO A 398 -8.66 23.35 2.05
C PRO A 398 -8.31 24.83 2.21
N GLY A 399 -9.19 25.67 1.65
CA GLY A 399 -9.20 27.10 1.88
C GLY A 399 -8.59 27.91 0.73
N ILE A 400 -8.90 29.21 0.71
CA ILE A 400 -8.40 30.14 -0.30
C ILE A 400 -6.87 30.22 -0.23
N GLY A 401 -6.21 30.07 -1.38
CA GLY A 401 -4.76 30.01 -1.48
C GLY A 401 -4.18 28.63 -1.08
N LYS A 402 -5.01 27.62 -0.95
CA LYS A 402 -4.64 26.22 -0.73
C LYS A 402 -4.92 25.41 -2.00
N SER A 403 -5.73 24.36 -1.91
CA SER A 403 -5.95 23.44 -3.01
C SER A 403 -7.28 23.60 -3.73
N PHE A 404 -8.23 24.31 -3.16
CA PHE A 404 -9.54 24.57 -3.78
C PHE A 404 -10.29 25.72 -3.10
N SER A 405 -11.27 26.29 -3.82
CA SER A 405 -12.20 27.27 -3.29
C SER A 405 -13.56 27.14 -3.94
N GLY A 406 -14.53 26.66 -3.19
CA GLY A 406 -15.94 26.73 -3.52
C GLY A 406 -16.53 28.07 -3.06
N VAL A 407 -17.30 28.72 -3.91
CA VAL A 407 -17.99 30.00 -3.63
C VAL A 407 -19.38 29.75 -3.05
N TRP A 408 -19.99 28.64 -3.39
CA TRP A 408 -21.35 28.29 -3.03
C TRP A 408 -21.37 27.12 -2.03
N LYS A 409 -22.44 27.07 -1.21
CA LYS A 409 -22.74 25.90 -0.40
C LYS A 409 -23.60 24.95 -1.20
N TYR A 410 -23.09 23.75 -1.43
CA TYR A 410 -23.82 22.70 -2.11
C TYR A 410 -24.12 21.56 -1.13
N GLU A 411 -25.31 21.01 -1.24
CA GLU A 411 -25.65 19.74 -0.60
C GLU A 411 -25.41 18.62 -1.61
N ASN A 412 -24.26 17.94 -1.50
CA ASN A 412 -23.98 16.77 -2.30
C ASN A 412 -24.70 15.55 -1.73
N GLU A 413 -25.22 14.68 -2.58
CA GLU A 413 -25.91 13.44 -2.19
C GLU A 413 -24.95 12.40 -1.56
N ILE A 414 -23.63 12.55 -1.77
CA ILE A 414 -22.61 11.65 -1.27
C ILE A 414 -21.84 12.26 -0.09
N ALA A 415 -21.36 11.39 0.79
CA ALA A 415 -20.56 11.80 1.94
C ALA A 415 -19.12 12.25 1.55
N TYR A 416 -18.64 11.89 0.36
CA TYR A 416 -17.30 12.21 -0.11
C TYR A 416 -17.09 13.72 -0.19
N ARG A 417 -16.11 14.24 0.55
CA ARG A 417 -15.71 15.65 0.58
C ARG A 417 -16.86 16.64 0.80
N LYS A 418 -17.87 16.23 1.56
CA LYS A 418 -19.12 16.98 1.78
C LYS A 418 -18.93 18.37 2.38
N ASP A 419 -17.82 18.59 3.11
CA ASP A 419 -17.54 19.84 3.82
C ASP A 419 -16.73 20.84 2.96
N ASP A 420 -16.38 20.48 1.71
CA ASP A 420 -15.52 21.31 0.85
C ASP A 420 -16.28 22.45 0.14
N ASN A 421 -17.59 22.47 0.18
CA ASN A 421 -18.44 23.42 -0.56
C ASN A 421 -18.21 23.42 -2.09
N MET A 422 -17.84 22.27 -2.64
CA MET A 422 -17.66 22.04 -4.07
C MET A 422 -18.83 21.22 -4.61
N ARG A 423 -19.25 21.51 -5.84
CA ARG A 423 -20.41 20.85 -6.44
C ARG A 423 -20.02 19.62 -7.24
N PHE A 424 -20.63 18.48 -6.91
CA PHE A 424 -20.54 17.25 -7.68
C PHE A 424 -21.80 17.02 -8.50
N VAL A 425 -21.64 16.54 -9.73
CA VAL A 425 -22.73 16.20 -10.66
C VAL A 425 -22.50 14.79 -11.21
N ASP A 426 -23.58 14.07 -11.48
CA ASP A 426 -23.48 12.71 -12.00
C ASP A 426 -22.69 12.62 -13.30
N LYS A 427 -21.85 11.59 -13.43
CA LYS A 427 -21.27 11.22 -14.71
C LYS A 427 -22.34 10.70 -15.67
N PRO A 428 -22.28 11.04 -16.97
CA PRO A 428 -23.13 10.42 -17.99
C PRO A 428 -23.02 8.89 -17.96
N ALA A 429 -24.13 8.20 -18.24
CA ALA A 429 -24.21 6.74 -18.14
C ALA A 429 -23.17 6.00 -18.99
N GLU A 430 -22.85 6.53 -20.18
CA GLU A 430 -21.83 6.01 -21.10
C GLU A 430 -20.40 6.07 -20.54
N ARG A 431 -20.15 6.86 -19.48
CA ARG A 431 -18.84 7.02 -18.83
C ARG A 431 -18.72 6.30 -17.50
N LYS A 432 -19.78 5.68 -17.01
CA LYS A 432 -19.78 4.89 -15.77
C LYS A 432 -19.11 3.52 -15.92
N GLY A 433 -18.64 3.13 -17.10
CA GLY A 433 -18.27 1.77 -17.46
C GLY A 433 -16.81 1.43 -17.66
N ASN A 434 -15.87 2.39 -17.60
CA ASN A 434 -14.44 2.13 -17.83
C ASN A 434 -13.62 1.90 -16.56
N GLU A 435 -14.27 1.65 -15.44
CA GLU A 435 -13.62 1.37 -14.18
C GLU A 435 -13.00 -0.04 -14.23
N ARG A 436 -11.69 -0.13 -14.00
CA ARG A 436 -11.11 -1.39 -13.52
C ARG A 436 -11.84 -1.67 -12.20
N LYS A 437 -12.70 -2.68 -12.21
CA LYS A 437 -13.52 -3.00 -11.04
C LYS A 437 -12.61 -3.17 -9.84
N PRO A 438 -12.86 -2.47 -8.73
CA PRO A 438 -12.18 -2.77 -7.49
C PRO A 438 -12.43 -4.24 -7.14
N GLN A 439 -11.49 -4.88 -6.50
CA GLN A 439 -11.65 -6.29 -6.09
C GLN A 439 -12.80 -6.46 -5.08
N ARG A 440 -13.21 -5.39 -4.41
CA ARG A 440 -14.36 -5.34 -3.50
C ARG A 440 -15.00 -3.95 -3.52
N GLY A 441 -16.35 -3.93 -3.53
CA GLY A 441 -17.17 -2.76 -3.26
C GLY A 441 -17.46 -1.86 -4.45
N ASP A 442 -18.60 -1.18 -4.37
CA ASP A 442 -18.94 -0.03 -5.21
C ASP A 442 -18.09 1.15 -4.75
N ASN A 443 -17.45 1.86 -5.68
CA ASN A 443 -16.83 3.16 -5.43
C ASN A 443 -17.82 4.29 -5.82
N PRO A 444 -18.82 4.59 -4.98
CA PRO A 444 -19.87 5.54 -5.35
C PRO A 444 -19.32 6.94 -5.61
N TRP A 445 -18.20 7.32 -4.95
CA TRP A 445 -17.56 8.62 -5.12
C TRP A 445 -17.07 8.87 -6.55
N ASN A 446 -16.61 7.87 -7.29
CA ASN A 446 -16.09 8.04 -8.66
C ASN A 446 -17.21 8.09 -9.73
N LYS A 447 -18.47 8.06 -9.35
CA LYS A 447 -19.63 8.23 -10.26
C LYS A 447 -19.95 9.70 -10.54
N TYR A 448 -19.16 10.63 -10.02
CA TYR A 448 -19.40 12.06 -10.10
C TYR A 448 -18.30 12.80 -10.85
N ASN A 449 -18.68 13.94 -11.42
CA ASN A 449 -17.82 14.96 -12.00
C ASN A 449 -17.81 16.20 -11.12
N LEU A 450 -16.77 17.03 -11.26
CA LEU A 450 -16.68 18.32 -10.58
C LEU A 450 -17.32 19.42 -11.42
N MET A 451 -18.31 20.13 -10.89
CA MET A 451 -18.84 21.34 -11.50
C MET A 451 -18.24 22.57 -10.84
N LEU A 452 -17.69 23.47 -11.64
CA LEU A 452 -17.17 24.77 -11.20
C LEU A 452 -17.96 25.91 -11.85
N THR A 453 -18.23 26.95 -11.07
CA THR A 453 -18.86 28.20 -11.50
C THR A 453 -17.91 29.38 -11.29
N VAL A 454 -18.32 30.59 -11.71
CA VAL A 454 -17.48 31.79 -11.65
C VAL A 454 -16.88 32.01 -10.25
N GLY A 455 -15.54 32.12 -10.20
CA GLY A 455 -14.77 32.33 -8.98
C GLY A 455 -14.32 31.05 -8.28
N GLU A 456 -14.89 29.89 -8.63
CA GLU A 456 -14.48 28.59 -8.08
C GLU A 456 -13.25 28.05 -8.80
N TRP A 457 -12.43 27.30 -8.08
CA TRP A 457 -11.22 26.70 -8.60
C TRP A 457 -10.83 25.42 -7.85
N ALA A 458 -10.01 24.59 -8.51
CA ALA A 458 -9.45 23.37 -7.96
C ALA A 458 -8.02 23.16 -8.46
N ASP A 459 -7.17 22.64 -7.58
CA ASP A 459 -5.75 22.33 -7.83
C ASP A 459 -5.53 20.84 -8.05
N TYR A 460 -4.58 20.55 -8.93
CA TYR A 460 -4.12 19.20 -9.24
C TYR A 460 -2.60 19.20 -9.32
N THR A 461 -1.95 18.58 -8.34
CA THR A 461 -0.48 18.50 -8.29
C THR A 461 0.02 17.24 -8.97
N VAL A 462 1.12 17.39 -9.72
CA VAL A 462 1.82 16.30 -10.41
C VAL A 462 3.32 16.41 -10.20
N ARG A 463 4.02 15.27 -10.11
CA ARG A 463 5.49 15.20 -10.04
C ARG A 463 6.06 15.03 -11.44
N THR A 464 6.79 16.03 -11.92
CA THR A 464 7.42 16.02 -13.24
C THR A 464 8.76 15.28 -13.24
N ARG A 465 9.42 15.17 -12.10
CA ARG A 465 10.76 14.55 -11.94
C ARG A 465 11.81 15.07 -12.94
N GLY A 466 11.67 16.30 -13.39
CA GLY A 466 12.57 16.91 -14.38
C GLY A 466 12.16 16.65 -15.83
N GLU A 467 11.02 16.02 -16.08
CA GLU A 467 10.48 15.77 -17.42
C GLU A 467 9.43 16.82 -17.81
N LYS A 468 9.30 17.04 -19.12
CA LYS A 468 8.20 17.83 -19.67
C LYS A 468 6.89 17.03 -19.58
N VAL A 469 5.82 17.68 -19.13
CA VAL A 469 4.50 17.08 -18.96
C VAL A 469 3.46 17.97 -19.62
N ASN A 470 2.59 17.38 -20.43
CA ASN A 470 1.45 18.08 -21.05
C ASN A 470 0.20 17.85 -20.19
N ALA A 471 -0.36 18.93 -19.65
CA ALA A 471 -1.62 18.85 -18.92
C ALA A 471 -2.82 19.09 -19.84
N SER A 472 -3.84 18.26 -19.67
CA SER A 472 -5.12 18.40 -20.36
C SER A 472 -6.28 18.00 -19.45
N VAL A 473 -7.46 18.52 -19.74
CA VAL A 473 -8.67 18.21 -18.95
C VAL A 473 -9.81 17.75 -19.86
N LEU A 474 -10.53 16.76 -19.40
CA LEU A 474 -11.79 16.35 -20.02
C LEU A 474 -12.88 17.24 -19.46
N VAL A 475 -13.38 18.16 -20.30
CA VAL A 475 -14.26 19.26 -19.90
C VAL A 475 -15.48 19.36 -20.79
N SER A 476 -16.59 19.83 -20.23
CA SER A 476 -17.81 20.24 -20.94
C SER A 476 -18.26 21.62 -20.44
N ALA A 477 -18.67 22.50 -21.36
CA ALA A 477 -19.34 23.74 -21.01
C ALA A 477 -20.73 23.42 -20.44
N PHE A 478 -21.02 23.91 -19.24
CA PHE A 478 -22.36 23.83 -18.65
C PHE A 478 -23.21 25.07 -18.99
N ALA A 479 -22.55 26.21 -19.18
CA ALA A 479 -23.15 27.47 -19.60
C ALA A 479 -22.44 28.01 -20.85
N LEU A 480 -23.18 28.75 -21.70
CA LEU A 480 -22.62 29.38 -22.88
C LEU A 480 -21.55 30.42 -22.50
N GLY A 481 -20.49 30.50 -23.31
CA GLY A 481 -19.41 31.45 -23.11
C GLY A 481 -18.53 31.14 -21.88
N SER A 482 -18.44 29.88 -21.51
CA SER A 482 -17.60 29.47 -20.38
C SER A 482 -16.11 29.66 -20.66
N VAL A 483 -15.40 30.28 -19.72
CA VAL A 483 -13.96 30.56 -19.79
C VAL A 483 -13.28 30.10 -18.50
N ILE A 484 -12.18 29.39 -18.64
CA ILE A 484 -11.32 28.96 -17.54
C ILE A 484 -9.94 29.63 -17.63
N GLU A 485 -9.42 30.03 -16.49
CA GLU A 485 -8.04 30.50 -16.30
C GLU A 485 -7.19 29.33 -15.76
N ILE A 486 -6.01 29.17 -16.30
CA ILE A 486 -5.04 28.13 -15.90
C ILE A 486 -3.86 28.79 -15.21
N PHE A 487 -3.53 28.26 -14.04
CA PHE A 487 -2.35 28.68 -13.29
C PHE A 487 -1.42 27.48 -13.07
N VAL A 488 -0.12 27.74 -13.08
CA VAL A 488 0.91 26.78 -12.68
C VAL A 488 1.69 27.42 -11.54
N ASP A 489 1.71 26.79 -10.37
CA ASP A 489 2.37 27.29 -9.17
C ASP A 489 1.99 28.75 -8.86
N ASP A 490 0.67 29.01 -8.84
CA ASP A 490 0.00 30.31 -8.64
C ASP A 490 0.29 31.37 -9.74
N LYS A 491 1.01 31.04 -10.81
CA LYS A 491 1.23 31.95 -11.95
C LYS A 491 0.22 31.67 -13.05
N HIS A 492 -0.49 32.69 -13.50
CA HIS A 492 -1.38 32.59 -14.66
C HIS A 492 -0.58 32.24 -15.92
N VAL A 493 -0.97 31.17 -16.64
CA VAL A 493 -0.27 30.69 -17.83
C VAL A 493 -1.13 30.67 -19.09
N ASP A 494 -2.47 30.53 -18.95
CA ASP A 494 -3.37 30.50 -20.09
C ASP A 494 -4.81 30.89 -19.70
N THR A 495 -5.60 31.26 -20.71
CA THR A 495 -7.05 31.50 -20.62
C THR A 495 -7.73 30.73 -21.76
N VAL A 496 -8.56 29.76 -21.40
CA VAL A 496 -9.17 28.82 -22.34
C VAL A 496 -10.66 29.06 -22.45
N HIS A 497 -11.15 29.27 -23.67
CA HIS A 497 -12.57 29.28 -23.99
C HIS A 497 -13.06 27.85 -24.17
N VAL A 498 -14.01 27.42 -23.30
CA VAL A 498 -14.58 26.08 -23.38
C VAL A 498 -15.65 26.05 -24.46
N THR A 499 -15.52 25.11 -25.41
CA THR A 499 -16.41 25.04 -26.59
C THR A 499 -17.85 24.68 -26.17
N ASP A 500 -18.77 25.54 -26.51
CA ASP A 500 -20.20 25.35 -26.24
C ASP A 500 -20.79 24.19 -27.06
N GLY A 501 -21.64 23.38 -26.41
CA GLY A 501 -22.41 22.32 -27.06
C GLY A 501 -21.61 21.09 -27.54
N ALA A 502 -20.31 21.04 -27.28
CA ALA A 502 -19.46 19.93 -27.73
C ALA A 502 -19.57 18.63 -26.87
N GLY A 503 -20.36 18.68 -25.78
CA GLY A 503 -20.30 17.61 -24.78
C GLY A 503 -18.93 17.58 -24.07
N PHE A 504 -18.49 16.40 -23.62
CA PHE A 504 -17.15 16.25 -23.04
C PHE A 504 -16.08 16.06 -24.12
N TYR A 505 -15.02 16.87 -24.08
CA TYR A 505 -13.86 16.73 -24.96
C TYR A 505 -12.57 16.99 -24.18
N LYS A 506 -11.44 16.43 -24.67
CA LYS A 506 -10.12 16.63 -24.07
C LYS A 506 -9.56 17.97 -24.53
N GLN A 507 -9.39 18.90 -23.60
CA GLN A 507 -8.84 20.24 -23.79
C GLN A 507 -7.43 20.30 -23.24
N ALA A 508 -6.45 20.63 -24.08
CA ALA A 508 -5.11 20.98 -23.60
C ALA A 508 -5.16 22.27 -22.78
N ILE A 509 -4.46 22.32 -21.64
CA ILE A 509 -4.54 23.46 -20.72
C ILE A 509 -3.17 24.10 -20.45
N CYS A 510 -2.09 23.34 -20.31
CA CYS A 510 -0.74 23.89 -20.17
C CYS A 510 0.34 22.85 -20.43
N ASN A 511 1.58 23.33 -20.55
CA ASN A 511 2.79 22.52 -20.62
C ASN A 511 3.67 22.85 -19.41
N LEU A 512 4.07 21.82 -18.65
CA LEU A 512 5.03 21.91 -17.57
C LEU A 512 6.40 21.58 -18.12
N ASP A 513 7.38 22.45 -17.86
CA ASP A 513 8.73 22.34 -18.46
C ASP A 513 9.67 21.38 -17.74
N GLY A 514 9.24 20.88 -16.55
CA GLY A 514 10.05 20.00 -15.71
C GLY A 514 11.11 20.74 -14.89
N ALA A 515 11.11 22.07 -14.88
CA ALA A 515 12.08 22.84 -14.09
C ALA A 515 11.93 22.59 -12.57
N CYS A 516 10.70 22.36 -12.11
CA CYS A 516 10.39 21.97 -10.74
C CYS A 516 10.15 20.46 -10.67
N TYR A 517 10.49 19.83 -9.54
CA TYR A 517 10.19 18.42 -9.29
C TYR A 517 8.69 18.14 -9.21
N GLU A 518 7.94 19.08 -8.66
CA GLU A 518 6.48 19.02 -8.46
C GLU A 518 5.87 20.34 -8.92
N ASN A 519 4.74 20.28 -9.64
CA ASN A 519 4.00 21.44 -10.09
C ASN A 519 2.52 21.29 -9.76
N THR A 520 1.85 22.38 -9.42
CA THR A 520 0.41 22.45 -9.16
C THR A 520 -0.29 23.19 -10.29
N VAL A 521 -1.24 22.51 -10.94
CA VAL A 521 -2.10 23.10 -11.98
C VAL A 521 -3.44 23.47 -11.37
N ARG A 522 -3.79 24.77 -11.38
CA ARG A 522 -5.08 25.30 -10.96
C ARG A 522 -5.97 25.55 -12.16
N ILE A 523 -7.20 25.03 -12.09
CA ILE A 523 -8.28 25.34 -13.04
C ILE A 523 -9.29 26.21 -12.32
N LYS A 524 -9.48 27.47 -12.78
CA LYS A 524 -10.39 28.45 -12.20
C LYS A 524 -11.37 28.94 -13.24
N VAL A 525 -12.66 29.04 -12.90
CA VAL A 525 -13.68 29.58 -13.79
C VAL A 525 -13.77 31.10 -13.64
N CYS A 526 -13.62 31.85 -14.74
CA CYS A 526 -13.79 33.28 -14.77
C CYS A 526 -15.07 33.75 -15.46
N SER A 527 -15.67 32.91 -16.31
CA SER A 527 -16.98 33.16 -16.94
C SER A 527 -17.75 31.86 -17.13
N GLY A 528 -19.08 31.90 -17.00
CA GLY A 528 -19.95 30.76 -17.20
C GLY A 528 -19.83 29.68 -16.11
N ALA A 529 -19.93 28.42 -16.54
CA ALA A 529 -19.79 27.24 -15.69
C ALA A 529 -19.29 26.06 -16.52
N VAL A 530 -18.46 25.20 -15.91
CA VAL A 530 -17.90 24.02 -16.57
C VAL A 530 -18.11 22.78 -15.71
N VAL A 531 -18.14 21.61 -16.38
CA VAL A 531 -18.06 20.30 -15.73
C VAL A 531 -16.75 19.65 -16.13
N LEU A 532 -15.94 19.27 -15.14
CA LEU A 532 -14.67 18.60 -15.30
C LEU A 532 -14.82 17.12 -14.93
N ASP A 533 -14.30 16.23 -15.78
CA ASP A 533 -14.32 14.78 -15.54
C ASP A 533 -12.97 14.27 -15.03
N THR A 534 -11.90 14.50 -15.78
CA THR A 534 -10.55 13.97 -15.50
C THR A 534 -9.49 14.94 -16.00
N VAL A 535 -8.43 15.13 -15.19
CA VAL A 535 -7.21 15.86 -15.59
C VAL A 535 -6.14 14.82 -15.93
N TYR A 536 -5.48 14.99 -17.07
CA TYR A 536 -4.42 14.10 -17.58
C TYR A 536 -3.08 14.84 -17.57
N PHE A 537 -2.02 14.11 -17.25
CA PHE A 537 -0.64 14.58 -17.22
C PHE A 537 0.23 13.67 -18.10
N ASP A 538 0.21 13.91 -19.43
CA ASP A 538 0.85 13.06 -20.46
C ASP A 538 2.32 13.44 -20.74
#